data_fa6404ed50a9d88b1882550a1d12422a
#
_entry.id   fa6404ed50a9d88b1882550a1d12422a
#
_cell.length_a   1.000
_cell.length_b   1.000
_cell.length_c   1.000
_cell.angle_alpha   90.00
_cell.angle_beta   90.00
_cell.angle_gamma   90.00
#
_symmetry.space_group_name_H-M   'P 1'
#
loop_
_entity.id
_entity.type
_entity.pdbx_description
1 polymer ?
#
loop_
_entity_poly.entity_id
_entity_poly.type
_entity_poly.pdbx_seq_one_letter_code
_entity_poly.pdbx_strand_id
1 'polypeptide(L)'
;MAVRFRKYFKQCKGKRQDGDKYGKVITKGIECEGKRGRHCPEGVPSPCGAWAIDYRELNGRWVSKVFPGINKTQATELLEEIKGNIRRQIFGLPIKRQIPTLGEYARIYLDLCKSEKENTFSMKRTAIKALTRYLGEYPLDKITPFIVERYRIERKEKDGVQDSSINIDFAILSHIFTVAIKAGIVEKNPCKEVKKLKVTQTKDRILNKSEIALLLDKLQGKDRLMILTALLTGLRLGGVLGLSWNDIDFNNGIISSSHKTGNLVSIPLSDCLRNALEAYRTHATGDRVFENREIAKDVVVKYSDYFSKLFKGLGIHDFTFHNLRHTFSSLLQGELGIGAVVVQGMTGHSSLSMLQKYSHTGMGNKRTAIQALDSYVSNTRQKVNLAMAQ
;
A
#
# COMPACT_ATOMS: atom_id res chain seq x y z
N MET A 1 34.31 -20.29 -30.37
CA MET A 1 33.77 -19.47 -29.26
C MET A 1 34.94 -18.94 -28.47
N ALA A 2 35.01 -17.65 -28.25
CA ALA A 2 36.16 -17.01 -27.61
C ALA A 2 35.72 -15.80 -26.78
N VAL A 3 36.56 -15.50 -25.76
CA VAL A 3 36.43 -14.27 -25.00
C VAL A 3 37.51 -13.32 -25.49
N ARG A 4 37.10 -12.13 -25.91
CA ARG A 4 38.03 -11.11 -26.39
C ARG A 4 37.80 -9.78 -25.69
N PHE A 5 38.90 -9.07 -25.39
CA PHE A 5 38.83 -7.72 -24.87
C PHE A 5 38.66 -6.75 -26.04
N ARG A 6 37.54 -6.02 -26.09
CA ARG A 6 37.29 -4.95 -27.06
C ARG A 6 37.57 -3.59 -26.46
N LYS A 7 38.45 -2.83 -27.07
CA LYS A 7 38.70 -1.44 -26.70
C LYS A 7 37.58 -0.54 -27.25
N TYR A 8 36.99 0.27 -26.40
CA TYR A 8 35.95 1.21 -26.77
C TYR A 8 36.50 2.58 -27.13
N PHE A 9 37.06 2.70 -28.32
CA PHE A 9 37.50 4.01 -28.82
C PHE A 9 36.37 4.95 -29.20
N LYS A 10 35.16 4.46 -29.46
CA LYS A 10 34.01 5.28 -29.86
C LYS A 10 33.39 6.15 -28.78
N GLN A 11 33.65 5.85 -27.53
CA GLN A 11 33.16 6.66 -26.38
C GLN A 11 34.19 7.69 -25.91
N CYS A 12 35.33 7.74 -26.51
CA CYS A 12 36.40 8.62 -26.13
C CYS A 12 36.46 9.81 -27.10
N LYS A 13 36.21 11.01 -26.59
CA LYS A 13 36.33 12.28 -27.34
C LYS A 13 37.79 12.79 -27.34
N GLY A 14 38.73 11.95 -27.66
CA GLY A 14 40.11 12.34 -27.81
C GLY A 14 40.54 12.37 -29.29
N LYS A 15 41.35 13.35 -29.71
CA LYS A 15 42.00 13.36 -31.04
C LYS A 15 43.10 12.31 -31.02
N ARG A 16 43.14 11.42 -32.04
CA ARG A 16 44.32 10.60 -32.32
C ARG A 16 45.47 11.55 -32.68
N GLN A 17 46.58 11.40 -31.96
CA GLN A 17 47.84 11.93 -32.49
C GLN A 17 48.41 10.91 -33.45
N ASP A 18 48.81 11.39 -34.65
CA ASP A 18 49.48 10.54 -35.66
C ASP A 18 50.72 9.89 -35.05
N GLY A 19 50.75 8.55 -35.09
CA GLY A 19 51.81 7.74 -34.52
C GLY A 19 51.56 7.06 -33.20
N ASP A 20 50.51 7.44 -32.44
CA ASP A 20 50.17 6.81 -31.17
C ASP A 20 49.08 5.73 -31.35
N LYS A 21 49.40 4.50 -30.96
CA LYS A 21 48.40 3.40 -30.93
C LYS A 21 47.29 3.60 -29.91
N TYR A 22 47.33 4.66 -29.15
CA TYR A 22 46.44 4.98 -28.05
C TYR A 22 46.03 6.45 -28.08
N GLY A 23 44.76 6.77 -28.24
CA GLY A 23 44.25 8.13 -28.19
C GLY A 23 43.90 8.56 -26.76
N LYS A 24 43.82 9.86 -26.51
CA LYS A 24 43.20 10.42 -25.29
C LYS A 24 41.75 9.97 -25.19
N VAL A 25 41.39 9.45 -24.04
CA VAL A 25 40.05 8.90 -23.76
C VAL A 25 39.35 9.79 -22.73
N ILE A 26 38.22 10.37 -23.10
CA ILE A 26 37.40 11.16 -22.15
C ILE A 26 36.30 10.25 -21.61
N THR A 27 36.37 9.95 -20.32
CA THR A 27 35.31 9.25 -19.58
C THR A 27 34.73 10.19 -18.54
N LYS A 28 33.41 10.47 -18.58
CA LYS A 28 32.72 11.39 -17.63
C LYS A 28 33.34 12.78 -17.50
N GLY A 29 33.79 13.38 -18.59
CA GLY A 29 34.38 14.73 -18.60
C GLY A 29 35.86 14.79 -18.17
N ILE A 30 36.53 13.67 -17.93
CA ILE A 30 37.92 13.56 -17.57
C ILE A 30 38.73 13.03 -18.76
N GLU A 31 39.79 13.72 -19.18
CA GLU A 31 40.70 13.25 -20.22
C GLU A 31 41.58 12.15 -19.65
N CYS A 32 41.58 10.98 -20.29
CA CYS A 32 42.35 9.83 -19.86
C CYS A 32 43.33 9.39 -20.96
N GLU A 33 44.59 9.31 -20.67
CA GLU A 33 45.63 8.73 -21.56
C GLU A 33 45.74 7.23 -21.33
N GLY A 34 44.99 6.44 -22.13
CA GLY A 34 44.98 4.98 -22.04
C GLY A 34 46.24 4.35 -22.61
N LYS A 35 47.15 3.83 -21.79
CA LYS A 35 48.22 2.91 -22.21
C LYS A 35 47.74 1.46 -22.16
N ARG A 36 48.28 0.63 -23.09
CA ARG A 36 47.93 -0.79 -23.28
C ARG A 36 47.64 -1.53 -21.98
N GLY A 37 46.37 -1.85 -21.73
CA GLY A 37 45.96 -2.86 -20.75
C GLY A 37 46.23 -2.55 -19.29
N ARG A 38 46.61 -1.34 -18.92
CA ARG A 38 46.86 -0.95 -17.55
C ARG A 38 46.11 0.34 -17.23
N HIS A 39 45.80 0.49 -15.97
CA HIS A 39 45.01 1.51 -15.32
C HIS A 39 44.93 2.87 -16.03
N CYS A 40 43.74 3.46 -16.05
CA CYS A 40 43.60 4.88 -16.29
C CYS A 40 44.43 5.66 -15.27
N PRO A 41 45.24 6.66 -15.68
CA PRO A 41 46.18 7.38 -14.79
C PRO A 41 45.53 8.02 -13.55
N GLU A 42 44.25 8.22 -13.54
CA GLU A 42 43.51 8.87 -12.43
C GLU A 42 42.73 7.91 -11.52
N GLY A 43 43.16 6.65 -11.41
CA GLY A 43 42.59 5.73 -10.40
C GLY A 43 41.17 5.23 -10.69
N VAL A 44 40.66 5.42 -11.89
CA VAL A 44 39.37 4.83 -12.30
C VAL A 44 39.58 3.32 -12.52
N PRO A 45 38.87 2.44 -11.79
CA PRO A 45 39.18 1.00 -11.77
C PRO A 45 38.67 0.22 -12.99
N SER A 46 38.57 0.84 -14.17
CA SER A 46 38.09 0.16 -15.38
C SER A 46 39.05 0.36 -16.55
N PRO A 47 39.53 -0.71 -17.19
CA PRO A 47 40.25 -0.60 -18.43
C PRO A 47 39.36 0.01 -19.52
N CYS A 48 39.92 0.87 -20.37
CA CYS A 48 39.21 1.50 -21.50
C CYS A 48 38.79 0.46 -22.54
N GLY A 49 37.82 -0.38 -22.19
CA GLY A 49 37.32 -1.45 -23.01
C GLY A 49 36.35 -2.34 -22.23
N ALA A 50 35.81 -3.28 -22.92
CA ALA A 50 34.92 -4.27 -22.31
C ALA A 50 35.21 -5.66 -22.89
N TRP A 51 34.91 -6.68 -22.13
CA TRP A 51 35.01 -8.04 -22.59
C TRP A 51 33.89 -8.34 -23.56
N ALA A 52 34.25 -8.93 -24.72
CA ALA A 52 33.30 -9.42 -25.70
C ALA A 52 33.32 -10.95 -25.70
N ILE A 53 32.13 -11.52 -25.77
CA ILE A 53 31.92 -12.96 -25.88
C ILE A 53 31.43 -13.23 -27.30
N ASP A 54 32.21 -14.04 -28.04
CA ASP A 54 31.86 -14.46 -29.39
C ASP A 54 31.42 -15.93 -29.35
N TYR A 55 30.20 -16.19 -29.79
CA TYR A 55 29.64 -17.53 -29.83
C TYR A 55 28.78 -17.74 -31.08
N ARG A 56 28.45 -19.00 -31.39
CA ARG A 56 27.61 -19.38 -32.52
C ARG A 56 26.27 -19.88 -31.98
N GLU A 57 25.17 -19.32 -32.43
CA GLU A 57 23.82 -19.80 -32.12
C GLU A 57 23.51 -21.12 -32.84
N LEU A 58 22.42 -21.79 -32.45
CA LEU A 58 21.98 -23.06 -33.09
C LEU A 58 21.69 -22.93 -34.55
N ASN A 59 21.21 -21.76 -35.02
CA ASN A 59 20.97 -21.45 -36.43
C ASN A 59 22.26 -21.18 -37.20
N GLY A 60 23.42 -21.38 -36.60
CA GLY A 60 24.71 -21.15 -37.21
C GLY A 60 25.21 -19.70 -37.26
N ARG A 61 24.42 -18.75 -36.76
CA ARG A 61 24.76 -17.32 -36.77
C ARG A 61 25.84 -17.02 -35.70
N TRP A 62 26.84 -16.25 -36.09
CA TRP A 62 27.82 -15.69 -35.18
C TRP A 62 27.26 -14.50 -34.43
N VAL A 63 27.36 -14.55 -33.07
CA VAL A 63 26.96 -13.47 -32.19
C VAL A 63 28.18 -13.00 -31.39
N SER A 64 28.31 -11.69 -31.31
CA SER A 64 29.34 -11.04 -30.48
C SER A 64 28.66 -10.07 -29.52
N LYS A 65 28.60 -10.43 -28.24
CA LYS A 65 28.05 -9.57 -27.19
C LYS A 65 29.18 -8.96 -26.36
N VAL A 66 29.03 -7.69 -26.04
CA VAL A 66 30.00 -6.92 -25.26
C VAL A 66 29.41 -6.65 -23.89
N PHE A 67 30.20 -6.91 -22.85
CA PHE A 67 29.82 -6.77 -21.45
C PHE A 67 30.72 -5.75 -20.79
N PRO A 68 30.27 -4.50 -20.58
CA PRO A 68 31.01 -3.50 -19.82
C PRO A 68 31.02 -3.83 -18.32
N GLY A 69 32.16 -3.57 -17.66
CA GLY A 69 32.25 -3.69 -16.19
C GLY A 69 32.54 -5.08 -15.64
N ILE A 70 32.72 -6.11 -16.51
CA ILE A 70 33.12 -7.45 -16.07
C ILE A 70 34.63 -7.66 -16.30
N ASN A 71 35.22 -8.55 -15.50
CA ASN A 71 36.62 -9.00 -15.69
C ASN A 71 36.69 -10.22 -16.63
N LYS A 72 37.93 -10.66 -16.93
CA LYS A 72 38.19 -11.81 -17.82
C LYS A 72 37.55 -13.11 -17.29
N THR A 73 37.68 -13.36 -16.00
CA THR A 73 37.13 -14.55 -15.34
C THR A 73 35.61 -14.62 -15.49
N GLN A 74 34.92 -13.54 -15.16
CA GLN A 74 33.46 -13.42 -15.30
C GLN A 74 33.03 -13.58 -16.77
N ALA A 75 33.79 -13.02 -17.73
CA ALA A 75 33.51 -13.21 -19.15
C ALA A 75 33.67 -14.67 -19.59
N THR A 76 34.67 -15.39 -19.03
CA THR A 76 34.88 -16.81 -19.32
C THR A 76 33.78 -17.67 -18.72
N GLU A 77 33.37 -17.44 -17.48
CA GLU A 77 32.26 -18.11 -16.84
C GLU A 77 30.97 -17.94 -17.64
N LEU A 78 30.67 -16.71 -18.07
CA LEU A 78 29.51 -16.40 -18.89
C LEU A 78 29.54 -17.13 -20.27
N LEU A 79 30.73 -17.26 -20.87
CA LEU A 79 30.90 -18.03 -22.12
C LEU A 79 30.61 -19.51 -21.89
N GLU A 80 31.09 -20.10 -20.80
CA GLU A 80 30.82 -21.52 -20.47
C GLU A 80 29.32 -21.75 -20.18
N GLU A 81 28.67 -20.80 -19.54
CA GLU A 81 27.21 -20.86 -19.36
C GLU A 81 26.44 -20.82 -20.68
N ILE A 82 26.83 -19.90 -21.60
CA ILE A 82 26.23 -19.81 -22.94
C ILE A 82 26.43 -21.14 -23.70
N LYS A 83 27.65 -21.70 -23.67
CA LYS A 83 27.94 -23.01 -24.27
C LYS A 83 27.09 -24.12 -23.66
N GLY A 84 26.92 -24.11 -22.33
CA GLY A 84 26.09 -25.06 -21.59
C GLY A 84 24.63 -24.97 -22.01
N ASN A 85 24.09 -23.75 -22.15
CA ASN A 85 22.71 -23.51 -22.59
C ASN A 85 22.49 -23.93 -24.06
N ILE A 86 23.43 -23.66 -24.95
CA ILE A 86 23.36 -24.14 -26.35
C ILE A 86 23.34 -25.66 -26.39
N ARG A 87 24.22 -26.36 -25.66
CA ARG A 87 24.22 -27.82 -25.55
C ARG A 87 22.88 -28.36 -25.03
N ARG A 88 22.31 -27.73 -23.98
CA ARG A 88 20.99 -28.10 -23.45
C ARG A 88 19.89 -27.98 -24.48
N GLN A 89 19.89 -26.89 -25.27
CA GLN A 89 18.93 -26.72 -26.36
C GLN A 89 19.07 -27.82 -27.43
N ILE A 90 20.30 -28.21 -27.81
CA ILE A 90 20.56 -29.30 -28.77
C ILE A 90 19.93 -30.61 -28.27
N PHE A 91 19.99 -30.88 -26.97
CA PHE A 91 19.45 -32.11 -26.35
C PHE A 91 18.02 -31.95 -25.83
N GLY A 92 17.31 -30.88 -26.18
CA GLY A 92 15.93 -30.63 -25.70
C GLY A 92 15.81 -30.44 -24.19
N LEU A 93 16.93 -30.15 -23.52
CA LEU A 93 16.96 -29.91 -22.07
C LEU A 93 16.61 -28.44 -21.77
N PRO A 94 15.98 -28.15 -20.61
CA PRO A 94 15.65 -26.78 -20.24
C PRO A 94 16.92 -25.94 -20.11
N ILE A 95 16.87 -24.70 -20.60
CA ILE A 95 17.96 -23.71 -20.50
C ILE A 95 18.14 -23.35 -19.04
N LYS A 96 19.39 -23.35 -18.55
CA LYS A 96 19.71 -22.84 -17.22
C LYS A 96 19.61 -21.31 -17.25
N ARG A 97 18.47 -20.78 -16.85
CA ARG A 97 18.27 -19.33 -16.65
C ARG A 97 18.90 -18.95 -15.32
N GLN A 98 19.65 -17.85 -15.28
CA GLN A 98 20.02 -17.23 -14.01
C GLN A 98 18.75 -16.60 -13.42
N ILE A 99 18.26 -17.22 -12.35
CA ILE A 99 17.08 -16.74 -11.65
C ILE A 99 17.55 -15.74 -10.60
N PRO A 100 17.06 -14.49 -10.62
CA PRO A 100 17.48 -13.47 -9.67
C PRO A 100 17.11 -13.87 -8.24
N THR A 101 17.88 -13.36 -7.29
CA THR A 101 17.51 -13.44 -5.87
C THR A 101 16.28 -12.58 -5.59
N LEU A 102 15.59 -12.85 -4.47
CA LEU A 102 14.47 -12.02 -4.05
C LEU A 102 14.90 -10.56 -3.86
N GLY A 103 16.11 -10.32 -3.32
CA GLY A 103 16.63 -8.96 -3.11
C GLY A 103 16.83 -8.20 -4.42
N GLU A 104 17.38 -8.85 -5.44
CA GLU A 104 17.56 -8.27 -6.77
C GLU A 104 16.22 -7.99 -7.43
N TYR A 105 15.31 -8.96 -7.42
CA TYR A 105 14.01 -8.82 -8.06
C TYR A 105 13.09 -7.82 -7.34
N ALA A 106 13.18 -7.72 -6.02
CA ALA A 106 12.43 -6.76 -5.23
C ALA A 106 12.74 -5.30 -5.58
N ARG A 107 13.98 -5.00 -6.01
CA ARG A 107 14.33 -3.66 -6.52
C ARG A 107 13.58 -3.35 -7.81
N ILE A 108 13.58 -4.30 -8.76
CA ILE A 108 12.82 -4.17 -10.02
C ILE A 108 11.32 -4.01 -9.73
N TYR A 109 10.80 -4.82 -8.82
CA TYR A 109 9.39 -4.75 -8.41
C TYR A 109 9.03 -3.40 -7.79
N LEU A 110 9.88 -2.81 -6.94
CA LEU A 110 9.66 -1.48 -6.38
C LEU A 110 9.65 -0.40 -7.45
N ASP A 111 10.51 -0.51 -8.45
CA ASP A 111 10.52 0.44 -9.57
C ASP A 111 9.22 0.40 -10.38
N LEU A 112 8.64 -0.79 -10.58
CA LEU A 112 7.33 -0.95 -11.21
C LEU A 112 6.18 -0.35 -10.37
N CYS A 113 6.35 -0.28 -9.05
CA CYS A 113 5.33 0.25 -8.14
C CYS A 113 5.40 1.77 -7.91
N LYS A 114 6.38 2.49 -8.47
CA LYS A 114 6.59 3.94 -8.24
C LYS A 114 5.40 4.81 -8.64
N SER A 115 4.58 4.36 -9.59
CA SER A 115 3.36 5.07 -10.03
C SER A 115 2.16 4.89 -9.11
N GLU A 116 2.27 4.04 -8.09
CA GLU A 116 1.18 3.80 -7.14
C GLU A 116 1.04 4.95 -6.14
N LYS A 117 -0.13 5.01 -5.48
CA LYS A 117 -0.35 5.99 -4.41
C LYS A 117 0.70 5.84 -3.32
N GLU A 118 1.27 6.95 -2.83
CA GLU A 118 2.37 6.99 -1.87
C GLU A 118 2.17 6.07 -0.64
N ASN A 119 0.95 6.01 -0.10
CA ASN A 119 0.65 5.12 1.04
C ASN A 119 0.83 3.63 0.69
N THR A 120 0.43 3.21 -0.51
CA THR A 120 0.58 1.84 -0.99
C THR A 120 2.04 1.54 -1.27
N PHE A 121 2.74 2.46 -1.93
CA PHE A 121 4.17 2.35 -2.19
C PHE A 121 4.98 2.27 -0.89
N SER A 122 4.71 3.13 0.09
CA SER A 122 5.37 3.13 1.40
C SER A 122 5.15 1.83 2.16
N MET A 123 3.92 1.27 2.12
CA MET A 123 3.60 -0.03 2.72
C MET A 123 4.39 -1.16 2.04
N LYS A 124 4.42 -1.19 0.70
CA LYS A 124 5.20 -2.17 -0.06
C LYS A 124 6.69 -2.07 0.25
N ARG A 125 7.24 -0.86 0.29
CA ARG A 125 8.65 -0.61 0.64
C ARG A 125 8.99 -1.15 2.03
N THR A 126 8.11 -0.95 3.00
CA THR A 126 8.30 -1.46 4.37
C THR A 126 8.27 -3.00 4.42
N ALA A 127 7.31 -3.62 3.77
CA ALA A 127 7.21 -5.07 3.69
C ALA A 127 8.42 -5.69 2.96
N ILE A 128 8.84 -5.09 1.83
CA ILE A 128 10.01 -5.54 1.08
C ILE A 128 11.29 -5.43 1.90
N LYS A 129 11.47 -4.35 2.67
CA LYS A 129 12.62 -4.23 3.59
C LYS A 129 12.68 -5.39 4.59
N ALA A 130 11.53 -5.81 5.11
CA ALA A 130 11.45 -6.97 5.99
C ALA A 130 11.73 -8.28 5.23
N LEU A 131 11.10 -8.50 4.09
CA LEU A 131 11.29 -9.70 3.27
C LEU A 131 12.75 -9.86 2.82
N THR A 132 13.38 -8.79 2.35
CA THR A 132 14.78 -8.85 1.87
C THR A 132 15.77 -9.11 3.00
N ARG A 133 15.48 -8.70 4.24
CA ARG A 133 16.33 -9.00 5.38
C ARG A 133 16.42 -10.50 5.68
N TYR A 134 15.36 -11.25 5.45
CA TYR A 134 15.29 -12.68 5.74
C TYR A 134 15.46 -13.57 4.51
N LEU A 135 14.97 -13.13 3.36
CA LEU A 135 14.86 -13.93 2.15
C LEU A 135 15.65 -13.35 0.97
N GLY A 136 16.33 -12.21 1.14
CA GLY A 136 16.94 -11.46 0.04
C GLY A 136 17.96 -12.25 -0.76
N GLU A 137 18.73 -13.12 -0.13
CA GLU A 137 19.78 -13.94 -0.75
C GLU A 137 19.25 -15.20 -1.45
N TYR A 138 17.97 -15.56 -1.25
CA TYR A 138 17.41 -16.73 -1.89
C TYR A 138 17.05 -16.43 -3.36
N PRO A 139 17.51 -17.25 -4.32
CA PRO A 139 16.96 -17.24 -5.67
C PRO A 139 15.46 -17.50 -5.63
N LEU A 140 14.69 -16.84 -6.50
CA LEU A 140 13.22 -16.94 -6.46
C LEU A 140 12.72 -18.39 -6.61
N ASP A 141 13.38 -19.24 -7.40
CA ASP A 141 13.02 -20.66 -7.59
C ASP A 141 13.35 -21.54 -6.37
N LYS A 142 14.14 -21.03 -5.43
CA LYS A 142 14.52 -21.74 -4.20
C LYS A 142 13.65 -21.39 -3.01
N ILE A 143 12.81 -20.38 -3.13
CA ILE A 143 11.84 -20.02 -2.08
C ILE A 143 10.67 -20.99 -2.16
N THR A 144 10.65 -21.95 -1.23
CA THR A 144 9.61 -22.99 -1.09
C THR A 144 8.54 -22.56 -0.09
N PRO A 145 7.35 -23.21 -0.05
CA PRO A 145 6.34 -22.97 0.99
C PRO A 145 6.92 -23.10 2.40
N PHE A 146 7.83 -24.05 2.63
CA PHE A 146 8.51 -24.21 3.92
C PHE A 146 9.36 -23.00 4.30
N ILE A 147 10.09 -22.41 3.36
CA ILE A 147 10.88 -21.17 3.59
C ILE A 147 9.96 -20.00 3.91
N VAL A 148 8.81 -19.90 3.26
CA VAL A 148 7.79 -18.85 3.55
C VAL A 148 7.24 -19.02 4.98
N GLU A 149 6.92 -20.26 5.41
CA GLU A 149 6.47 -20.52 6.79
C GLU A 149 7.56 -20.18 7.81
N ARG A 150 8.81 -20.58 7.55
CA ARG A 150 9.95 -20.23 8.42
C ARG A 150 10.12 -18.73 8.55
N TYR A 151 10.01 -17.96 7.46
CA TYR A 151 10.03 -16.50 7.49
C TYR A 151 9.00 -15.94 8.46
N ARG A 152 7.77 -16.45 8.43
CA ARG A 152 6.65 -15.97 9.27
C ARG A 152 6.93 -16.20 10.76
N ILE A 153 7.50 -17.36 11.11
CA ILE A 153 7.89 -17.71 12.48
C ILE A 153 9.01 -16.78 12.94
N GLU A 154 10.10 -16.69 12.17
CA GLU A 154 11.24 -15.84 12.50
C GLU A 154 10.87 -14.35 12.60
N ARG A 155 10.00 -13.87 11.73
CA ARG A 155 9.49 -12.50 11.72
C ARG A 155 8.70 -12.17 12.99
N LYS A 156 7.91 -13.13 13.47
CA LYS A 156 7.14 -13.00 14.71
C LYS A 156 8.04 -13.05 15.93
N GLU A 157 8.94 -13.99 15.99
CA GLU A 157 9.82 -14.21 17.16
C GLU A 157 10.88 -13.11 17.29
N LYS A 158 11.57 -12.76 16.20
CA LYS A 158 12.70 -11.81 16.24
C LYS A 158 12.26 -10.35 16.24
N ASP A 159 11.15 -10.00 15.57
CA ASP A 159 10.72 -8.62 15.43
C ASP A 159 9.48 -8.28 16.28
N GLY A 160 8.83 -9.27 16.91
CA GLY A 160 7.67 -9.07 17.77
C GLY A 160 6.44 -8.49 17.05
N VAL A 161 6.35 -8.63 15.72
CA VAL A 161 5.27 -8.02 14.93
C VAL A 161 3.98 -8.83 14.98
N GLN A 162 2.86 -8.13 14.84
CA GLN A 162 1.53 -8.73 14.84
C GLN A 162 1.29 -9.58 13.58
N ASP A 163 0.46 -10.62 13.69
CA ASP A 163 0.08 -11.52 12.61
C ASP A 163 -0.52 -10.77 11.39
N SER A 164 -1.20 -9.64 11.62
CA SER A 164 -1.71 -8.76 10.57
C SER A 164 -0.59 -8.16 9.72
N SER A 165 0.51 -7.74 10.33
CA SER A 165 1.69 -7.19 9.63
C SER A 165 2.40 -8.27 8.83
N ILE A 166 2.54 -9.49 9.39
CA ILE A 166 3.10 -10.65 8.68
C ILE A 166 2.23 -11.01 7.47
N ASN A 167 0.90 -10.93 7.59
CA ASN A 167 0.00 -11.16 6.47
C ASN A 167 0.14 -10.10 5.36
N ILE A 168 0.54 -8.88 5.68
CA ILE A 168 0.87 -7.85 4.68
C ILE A 168 2.16 -8.23 3.95
N ASP A 169 3.22 -8.57 4.68
CA ASP A 169 4.48 -9.05 4.09
C ASP A 169 4.22 -10.24 3.15
N PHE A 170 3.43 -11.21 3.61
CA PHE A 170 3.03 -12.38 2.84
C PHE A 170 2.25 -12.03 1.56
N ALA A 171 1.32 -11.08 1.62
CA ALA A 171 0.57 -10.63 0.46
C ALA A 171 1.49 -9.96 -0.58
N ILE A 172 2.47 -9.16 -0.12
CA ILE A 172 3.46 -8.53 -1.00
C ILE A 172 4.39 -9.57 -1.63
N LEU A 173 4.88 -10.55 -0.86
CA LEU A 173 5.68 -11.65 -1.39
C LEU A 173 4.91 -12.44 -2.46
N SER A 174 3.65 -12.77 -2.20
CA SER A 174 2.79 -13.45 -3.16
C SER A 174 2.59 -12.63 -4.44
N HIS A 175 2.47 -11.30 -4.32
CA HIS A 175 2.35 -10.43 -5.49
C HIS A 175 3.67 -10.34 -6.27
N ILE A 176 4.82 -10.30 -5.61
CA ILE A 176 6.15 -10.36 -6.25
C ILE A 176 6.25 -11.63 -7.11
N PHE A 177 5.88 -12.79 -6.56
CA PHE A 177 5.88 -14.05 -7.31
C PHE A 177 4.89 -14.03 -8.49
N THR A 178 3.72 -13.41 -8.31
CA THR A 178 2.75 -13.26 -9.41
C THR A 178 3.32 -12.44 -10.56
N VAL A 179 4.04 -11.37 -10.27
CA VAL A 179 4.73 -10.53 -11.27
C VAL A 179 5.88 -11.30 -11.91
N ALA A 180 6.67 -12.06 -11.13
CA ALA A 180 7.78 -12.87 -11.61
C ALA A 180 7.31 -14.00 -12.54
N ILE A 181 6.14 -14.61 -12.27
CA ILE A 181 5.51 -15.60 -13.14
C ILE A 181 5.10 -14.97 -14.48
N LYS A 182 4.45 -13.80 -14.43
CA LYS A 182 4.07 -13.06 -15.65
C LYS A 182 5.28 -12.67 -16.49
N ALA A 183 6.41 -12.39 -15.86
CA ALA A 183 7.69 -12.11 -16.51
C ALA A 183 8.42 -13.40 -17.00
N GLY A 184 7.89 -14.59 -16.74
CA GLY A 184 8.50 -15.86 -17.13
C GLY A 184 9.79 -16.21 -16.38
N ILE A 185 10.01 -15.63 -15.18
CA ILE A 185 11.20 -15.86 -14.36
C ILE A 185 11.06 -17.11 -13.53
N VAL A 186 9.88 -17.34 -12.94
CA VAL A 186 9.54 -18.55 -12.18
C VAL A 186 8.18 -19.09 -12.64
N GLU A 187 7.92 -20.38 -12.38
CA GLU A 187 6.70 -21.04 -12.84
C GLU A 187 5.61 -21.11 -11.75
N LYS A 188 6.01 -21.12 -10.49
CA LYS A 188 5.10 -21.35 -9.36
C LYS A 188 5.22 -20.24 -8.31
N ASN A 189 4.11 -19.99 -7.64
CA ASN A 189 4.06 -19.09 -6.49
C ASN A 189 3.96 -19.90 -5.20
N PRO A 190 5.03 -19.97 -4.39
CA PRO A 190 5.05 -20.78 -3.16
C PRO A 190 4.03 -20.29 -2.12
N CYS A 191 3.63 -19.04 -2.18
CA CYS A 191 2.64 -18.49 -1.26
C CYS A 191 1.22 -19.06 -1.46
N LYS A 192 0.92 -19.68 -2.61
CA LYS A 192 -0.41 -20.27 -2.85
C LYS A 192 -0.70 -21.49 -1.97
N GLU A 193 0.35 -22.19 -1.55
CA GLU A 193 0.25 -23.38 -0.70
C GLU A 193 0.24 -23.04 0.79
N VAL A 194 0.48 -21.78 1.15
CA VAL A 194 0.56 -21.30 2.53
C VAL A 194 -0.70 -20.52 2.90
N LYS A 195 -1.38 -20.90 3.97
CA LYS A 195 -2.57 -20.20 4.46
C LYS A 195 -2.17 -18.93 5.22
N LYS A 196 -2.94 -17.85 5.09
CA LYS A 196 -2.77 -16.65 5.92
C LYS A 196 -2.92 -16.97 7.40
N LEU A 197 -2.18 -16.24 8.23
CA LEU A 197 -2.32 -16.32 9.69
C LEU A 197 -3.72 -15.85 10.09
N LYS A 198 -4.34 -16.55 11.04
CA LYS A 198 -5.61 -16.12 11.61
C LYS A 198 -5.37 -14.89 12.50
N VAL A 199 -5.86 -13.76 12.07
CA VAL A 199 -5.83 -12.54 12.89
C VAL A 199 -7.06 -12.58 13.79
N THR A 200 -6.86 -12.65 15.09
CA THR A 200 -7.97 -12.52 16.06
C THR A 200 -8.48 -11.09 15.96
N GLN A 201 -9.70 -10.93 15.46
CA GLN A 201 -10.33 -9.62 15.47
C GLN A 201 -10.65 -9.26 16.92
N THR A 202 -9.90 -8.32 17.48
CA THR A 202 -10.31 -7.65 18.71
C THR A 202 -11.60 -6.88 18.40
N LYS A 203 -12.58 -6.94 19.31
CA LYS A 203 -13.79 -6.10 19.20
C LYS A 203 -13.34 -4.65 19.09
N ASP A 204 -13.84 -3.94 18.09
CA ASP A 204 -13.54 -2.52 17.97
C ASP A 204 -14.00 -1.81 19.26
N ARG A 205 -13.11 -1.04 19.86
CA ARG A 205 -13.41 -0.19 21.01
C ARG A 205 -14.40 0.89 20.56
N ILE A 206 -15.54 0.97 21.22
CA ILE A 206 -16.56 2.00 21.02
C ILE A 206 -16.76 2.80 22.31
N LEU A 207 -17.19 4.05 22.19
CA LEU A 207 -17.54 4.87 23.34
C LEU A 207 -18.86 4.42 23.95
N ASN A 208 -18.92 4.39 25.26
CA ASN A 208 -20.17 4.30 25.98
C ASN A 208 -20.80 5.68 26.18
N LYS A 209 -22.03 5.73 26.71
CA LYS A 209 -22.80 6.98 26.90
C LYS A 209 -22.08 7.98 27.81
N SER A 210 -21.46 7.52 28.89
CA SER A 210 -20.72 8.38 29.83
C SER A 210 -19.46 8.96 29.23
N GLU A 211 -18.74 8.19 28.40
CA GLU A 211 -17.55 8.67 27.69
C GLU A 211 -17.92 9.70 26.59
N ILE A 212 -19.02 9.50 25.88
CA ILE A 212 -19.54 10.50 24.92
C ILE A 212 -19.87 11.80 25.65
N ALA A 213 -20.60 11.72 26.78
CA ALA A 213 -20.93 12.89 27.59
C ALA A 213 -19.67 13.59 28.11
N LEU A 214 -18.70 12.84 28.61
CA LEU A 214 -17.40 13.37 29.06
C LEU A 214 -16.67 14.15 27.96
N LEU A 215 -16.59 13.59 26.75
CA LEU A 215 -15.93 14.25 25.62
C LEU A 215 -16.63 15.55 25.25
N LEU A 216 -17.96 15.55 25.22
CA LEU A 216 -18.74 16.73 24.86
C LEU A 216 -18.76 17.81 25.96
N ASP A 217 -18.56 17.44 27.22
CA ASP A 217 -18.47 18.36 28.36
C ASP A 217 -17.06 18.97 28.48
N LYS A 218 -16.02 18.13 28.43
CA LYS A 218 -14.64 18.56 28.68
C LYS A 218 -13.97 19.27 27.50
N LEU A 219 -14.41 19.00 26.28
CA LEU A 219 -13.78 19.57 25.09
C LEU A 219 -14.52 20.83 24.64
N GLN A 220 -13.74 21.79 24.12
CA GLN A 220 -14.25 23.06 23.61
C GLN A 220 -13.64 23.36 22.24
N GLY A 221 -14.18 24.37 21.55
CA GLY A 221 -13.66 24.92 20.31
C GLY A 221 -13.48 23.86 19.23
N LYS A 222 -12.31 23.88 18.59
CA LYS A 222 -11.96 23.02 17.45
C LYS A 222 -12.03 21.53 17.77
N ASP A 223 -11.48 21.11 18.90
CA ASP A 223 -11.40 19.68 19.25
C ASP A 223 -12.79 19.09 19.48
N ARG A 224 -13.66 19.80 20.19
CA ARG A 224 -15.04 19.40 20.38
C ARG A 224 -15.77 19.28 19.05
N LEU A 225 -15.60 20.26 18.17
CA LEU A 225 -16.26 20.25 16.87
C LEU A 225 -15.76 19.11 15.97
N MET A 226 -14.44 18.82 15.97
CA MET A 226 -13.88 17.69 15.23
C MET A 226 -14.44 16.35 15.69
N ILE A 227 -14.54 16.14 17.01
CA ILE A 227 -15.10 14.93 17.60
C ILE A 227 -16.61 14.82 17.31
N LEU A 228 -17.35 15.90 17.46
CA LEU A 228 -18.78 15.94 17.14
C LEU A 228 -19.03 15.64 15.66
N THR A 229 -18.22 16.22 14.77
CA THR A 229 -18.29 15.93 13.33
C THR A 229 -18.06 14.45 13.06
N ALA A 230 -17.01 13.86 13.64
CA ALA A 230 -16.70 12.44 13.44
C ALA A 230 -17.79 11.51 14.03
N LEU A 231 -18.35 11.85 15.19
CA LEU A 231 -19.41 11.07 15.84
C LEU A 231 -20.75 11.13 15.11
N LEU A 232 -21.06 12.25 14.44
CA LEU A 232 -22.35 12.43 13.76
C LEU A 232 -22.32 12.16 12.26
N THR A 233 -21.12 12.03 11.67
CA THR A 233 -20.97 11.74 10.23
C THR A 233 -20.26 10.43 9.94
N GLY A 234 -19.55 9.86 10.91
CA GLY A 234 -18.70 8.69 10.69
C GLY A 234 -17.50 8.94 9.77
N LEU A 235 -17.14 10.18 9.48
CA LEU A 235 -15.99 10.51 8.63
C LEU A 235 -14.67 10.05 9.28
N ARG A 236 -13.72 9.62 8.44
CA ARG A 236 -12.35 9.34 8.90
C ARG A 236 -11.63 10.65 9.23
N LEU A 237 -10.61 10.62 10.09
CA LEU A 237 -9.82 11.79 10.48
C LEU A 237 -9.37 12.64 9.27
N GLY A 238 -8.84 11.99 8.23
CA GLY A 238 -8.47 12.72 7.01
C GLY A 238 -9.65 13.37 6.28
N GLY A 239 -10.85 12.80 6.37
CA GLY A 239 -12.08 13.40 5.83
C GLY A 239 -12.55 14.59 6.67
N VAL A 240 -12.47 14.48 8.01
CA VAL A 240 -12.79 15.61 8.91
C VAL A 240 -11.83 16.76 8.66
N LEU A 241 -10.51 16.52 8.66
CA LEU A 241 -9.50 17.54 8.42
C LEU A 241 -9.62 18.18 7.02
N GLY A 242 -10.00 17.37 6.03
CA GLY A 242 -10.16 17.83 4.65
C GLY A 242 -11.45 18.57 4.36
N LEU A 243 -12.39 18.59 5.30
CA LEU A 243 -13.71 19.21 5.11
C LEU A 243 -13.59 20.70 4.83
N SER A 244 -14.19 21.15 3.73
CA SER A 244 -14.30 22.54 3.35
C SER A 244 -15.71 23.09 3.60
N TRP A 245 -15.85 24.40 3.70
CA TRP A 245 -17.17 25.02 3.83
C TRP A 245 -18.05 24.78 2.61
N ASN A 246 -17.45 24.57 1.43
CA ASN A 246 -18.16 24.23 0.20
C ASN A 246 -18.72 22.80 0.20
N ASP A 247 -18.20 21.92 1.06
CA ASP A 247 -18.69 20.55 1.23
C ASP A 247 -19.98 20.51 2.09
N ILE A 248 -20.37 21.63 2.69
CA ILE A 248 -21.48 21.73 3.64
C ILE A 248 -22.58 22.59 3.03
N ASP A 249 -23.66 21.94 2.60
CA ASP A 249 -24.88 22.60 2.18
C ASP A 249 -25.80 22.81 3.39
N PHE A 250 -25.73 24.00 3.98
CA PHE A 250 -26.54 24.37 5.14
C PHE A 250 -28.04 24.47 4.80
N ASN A 251 -28.39 24.81 3.54
CA ASN A 251 -29.79 24.97 3.12
C ASN A 251 -30.48 23.61 3.00
N ASN A 252 -29.84 22.66 2.29
CA ASN A 252 -30.37 21.33 2.11
C ASN A 252 -30.00 20.37 3.27
N GLY A 253 -29.15 20.80 4.22
CA GLY A 253 -28.75 19.99 5.35
C GLY A 253 -27.92 18.76 4.98
N ILE A 254 -26.91 18.95 4.15
CA ILE A 254 -26.07 17.85 3.63
C ILE A 254 -24.60 18.20 3.78
N ILE A 255 -23.83 17.20 4.23
CA ILE A 255 -22.36 17.22 4.13
C ILE A 255 -21.95 16.25 3.02
N SER A 256 -21.21 16.73 2.02
CA SER A 256 -20.63 15.94 0.95
C SER A 256 -19.16 15.67 1.22
N SER A 257 -18.73 14.42 1.14
CA SER A 257 -17.32 14.06 1.35
C SER A 257 -16.86 13.08 0.28
N SER A 258 -15.71 13.34 -0.31
CA SER A 258 -15.10 12.40 -1.27
C SER A 258 -14.30 11.33 -0.53
N HIS A 259 -14.55 10.07 -0.84
CA HIS A 259 -13.72 8.97 -0.34
C HIS A 259 -12.46 8.79 -1.20
N LYS A 260 -11.44 8.10 -0.62
CA LYS A 260 -10.20 7.69 -1.34
C LYS A 260 -10.46 6.93 -2.65
N THR A 261 -11.65 6.36 -2.81
CA THR A 261 -12.09 5.63 -4.01
C THR A 261 -12.75 6.51 -5.06
N GLY A 262 -12.87 7.84 -4.80
CA GLY A 262 -13.54 8.79 -5.71
C GLY A 262 -15.06 8.83 -5.55
N ASN A 263 -15.67 7.98 -4.74
CA ASN A 263 -17.10 8.01 -4.50
C ASN A 263 -17.47 9.18 -3.57
N LEU A 264 -18.39 10.02 -4.00
CA LEU A 264 -19.00 11.04 -3.17
C LEU A 264 -19.99 10.38 -2.21
N VAL A 265 -19.91 10.73 -0.93
CA VAL A 265 -20.88 10.32 0.07
C VAL A 265 -21.59 11.57 0.58
N SER A 266 -22.92 11.54 0.56
CA SER A 266 -23.76 12.59 1.11
C SER A 266 -24.31 12.13 2.46
N ILE A 267 -24.05 12.91 3.50
CA ILE A 267 -24.43 12.62 4.87
C ILE A 267 -25.37 13.71 5.35
N PRO A 268 -26.57 13.37 5.87
CA PRO A 268 -27.48 14.36 6.44
C PRO A 268 -26.82 15.12 7.59
N LEU A 269 -26.98 16.43 7.60
CA LEU A 269 -26.47 17.33 8.64
C LEU A 269 -27.51 17.42 9.77
N SER A 270 -27.15 16.91 10.95
CA SER A 270 -28.02 17.04 12.12
C SER A 270 -28.06 18.49 12.64
N ASP A 271 -29.15 18.92 13.28
CA ASP A 271 -29.29 20.28 13.81
C ASP A 271 -28.20 20.61 14.83
N CYS A 272 -27.84 19.66 15.68
CA CYS A 272 -26.74 19.83 16.66
C CYS A 272 -25.41 20.14 15.97
N LEU A 273 -25.07 19.42 14.90
CA LEU A 273 -23.83 19.64 14.16
C LEU A 273 -23.91 20.92 13.31
N ARG A 274 -25.09 21.20 12.71
CA ARG A 274 -25.35 22.45 11.97
C ARG A 274 -25.05 23.67 12.84
N ASN A 275 -25.70 23.77 13.99
CA ASN A 275 -25.54 24.91 14.91
C ASN A 275 -24.09 25.08 15.37
N ALA A 276 -23.41 23.96 15.66
CA ALA A 276 -22.00 23.99 16.06
C ALA A 276 -21.07 24.45 14.91
N LEU A 277 -21.32 24.03 13.67
CA LEU A 277 -20.57 24.46 12.49
C LEU A 277 -20.83 25.92 12.15
N GLU A 278 -22.08 26.39 12.19
CA GLU A 278 -22.44 27.79 11.96
C GLU A 278 -21.78 28.72 12.98
N ALA A 279 -21.85 28.36 14.26
CA ALA A 279 -21.16 29.12 15.31
C ALA A 279 -19.65 29.16 15.12
N TYR A 280 -19.03 28.05 14.67
CA TYR A 280 -17.60 28.00 14.41
C TYR A 280 -17.22 28.80 13.16
N ARG A 281 -18.08 28.85 12.15
CA ARG A 281 -17.85 29.57 10.88
C ARG A 281 -17.67 31.06 11.07
N THR A 282 -18.29 31.65 12.08
CA THR A 282 -18.15 33.11 12.37
C THR A 282 -16.70 33.51 12.69
N HIS A 283 -15.87 32.57 13.12
CA HIS A 283 -14.47 32.78 13.46
C HIS A 283 -13.50 32.15 12.44
N ALA A 284 -14.01 31.56 11.36
CA ALA A 284 -13.18 30.88 10.37
C ALA A 284 -12.56 31.89 9.40
N THR A 285 -11.27 31.73 9.12
CA THR A 285 -10.49 32.63 8.25
C THR A 285 -10.13 32.02 6.90
N GLY A 286 -10.54 30.78 6.61
CA GLY A 286 -10.16 30.06 5.41
C GLY A 286 -11.29 29.20 4.81
N ASP A 287 -11.00 28.57 3.67
CA ASP A 287 -11.97 27.76 2.93
C ASP A 287 -12.27 26.40 3.60
N ARG A 288 -11.38 25.94 4.47
CA ARG A 288 -11.53 24.66 5.18
C ARG A 288 -12.04 24.87 6.59
N VAL A 289 -12.81 23.91 7.09
CA VAL A 289 -13.41 23.98 8.41
C VAL A 289 -12.35 23.91 9.53
N PHE A 290 -11.41 22.98 9.42
CA PHE A 290 -10.48 22.65 10.52
C PHE A 290 -9.02 22.96 10.24
N GLU A 291 -8.59 22.96 8.99
CA GLU A 291 -7.18 23.10 8.63
C GLU A 291 -7.04 23.85 7.31
N ASN A 292 -6.38 24.99 7.31
CA ASN A 292 -6.25 25.87 6.14
C ASN A 292 -5.12 25.49 5.16
N ARG A 293 -4.35 24.44 5.46
CA ARG A 293 -3.29 23.91 4.60
C ARG A 293 -3.68 22.59 3.96
N GLU A 294 -2.93 22.17 2.96
CA GLU A 294 -3.12 20.86 2.35
C GLU A 294 -2.98 19.73 3.39
N ILE A 295 -3.90 18.76 3.34
CA ILE A 295 -3.93 17.64 4.28
C ILE A 295 -2.99 16.55 3.79
N ALA A 296 -1.71 16.75 4.04
CA ALA A 296 -0.69 15.74 3.81
C ALA A 296 -0.74 14.62 4.87
N LYS A 297 -0.08 13.50 4.59
CA LYS A 297 -0.09 12.33 5.47
C LYS A 297 0.45 12.62 6.87
N ASP A 298 1.50 13.42 6.97
CA ASP A 298 2.11 13.80 8.25
C ASP A 298 1.15 14.63 9.13
N VAL A 299 0.29 15.45 8.53
CA VAL A 299 -0.75 16.21 9.24
C VAL A 299 -1.75 15.22 9.88
N VAL A 300 -2.23 14.23 9.12
CA VAL A 300 -3.16 13.23 9.64
C VAL A 300 -2.53 12.41 10.77
N VAL A 301 -1.26 12.06 10.65
CA VAL A 301 -0.52 11.32 11.70
C VAL A 301 -0.41 12.17 12.96
N LYS A 302 0.01 13.45 12.85
CA LYS A 302 0.11 14.37 14.01
C LYS A 302 -1.22 14.52 14.76
N TYR A 303 -2.33 14.68 14.03
CA TYR A 303 -3.66 14.76 14.64
C TYR A 303 -4.10 13.42 15.25
N SER A 304 -3.76 12.29 14.64
CA SER A 304 -4.04 10.97 15.21
C SER A 304 -3.34 10.77 16.55
N ASP A 305 -2.05 11.12 16.62
CA ASP A 305 -1.25 11.05 17.85
C ASP A 305 -1.76 12.02 18.91
N TYR A 306 -2.11 13.26 18.51
CA TYR A 306 -2.70 14.26 19.39
C TYR A 306 -3.98 13.74 20.04
N PHE A 307 -4.95 13.27 19.25
CA PHE A 307 -6.21 12.77 19.80
C PHE A 307 -6.04 11.51 20.63
N SER A 308 -5.10 10.63 20.29
CA SER A 308 -4.80 9.45 21.11
C SER A 308 -4.30 9.84 22.53
N LYS A 309 -3.45 10.88 22.59
CA LYS A 309 -2.99 11.44 23.88
C LYS A 309 -4.12 12.15 24.63
N LEU A 310 -4.96 12.91 23.92
CA LEU A 310 -6.12 13.61 24.48
C LEU A 310 -7.10 12.63 25.12
N PHE A 311 -7.49 11.56 24.42
CA PHE A 311 -8.37 10.53 24.96
C PHE A 311 -7.78 9.86 26.20
N LYS A 312 -6.49 9.50 26.15
CA LYS A 312 -5.80 8.92 27.31
C LYS A 312 -5.77 9.89 28.49
N GLY A 313 -5.56 11.17 28.27
CA GLY A 313 -5.59 12.22 29.31
C GLY A 313 -6.97 12.38 29.96
N LEU A 314 -8.04 12.08 29.24
CA LEU A 314 -9.42 12.05 29.74
C LEU A 314 -9.84 10.70 30.36
N GLY A 315 -8.90 9.75 30.49
CA GLY A 315 -9.18 8.41 31.04
C GLY A 315 -9.83 7.45 30.06
N ILE A 316 -9.92 7.81 28.77
CA ILE A 316 -10.46 6.93 27.73
C ILE A 316 -9.28 6.17 27.08
N HIS A 317 -9.03 4.95 27.58
CA HIS A 317 -7.92 4.12 27.17
C HIS A 317 -8.25 3.29 25.93
N ASP A 318 -7.20 2.87 25.20
CA ASP A 318 -7.28 2.02 23.98
C ASP A 318 -8.22 2.59 22.91
N PHE A 319 -8.24 3.92 22.80
CA PHE A 319 -9.13 4.64 21.93
C PHE A 319 -8.36 5.59 21.00
N THR A 320 -8.71 5.59 19.74
CA THR A 320 -8.13 6.45 18.70
C THR A 320 -9.24 7.22 17.97
N PHE A 321 -8.89 8.25 17.21
CA PHE A 321 -9.88 9.00 16.43
C PHE A 321 -10.69 8.10 15.48
N HIS A 322 -10.09 7.00 14.97
CA HIS A 322 -10.79 6.06 14.10
C HIS A 322 -11.92 5.31 14.83
N ASN A 323 -11.80 5.14 16.12
CA ASN A 323 -12.83 4.50 16.94
C ASN A 323 -14.11 5.34 17.07
N LEU A 324 -14.07 6.65 16.78
CA LEU A 324 -15.29 7.48 16.66
C LEU A 324 -16.18 6.99 15.53
N ARG A 325 -15.59 6.61 14.40
CA ARG A 325 -16.32 6.03 13.27
C ARG A 325 -16.85 4.63 13.59
N HIS A 326 -16.12 3.83 14.37
CA HIS A 326 -16.61 2.56 14.88
C HIS A 326 -17.80 2.78 15.83
N THR A 327 -17.70 3.80 16.69
CA THR A 327 -18.80 4.21 17.59
C THR A 327 -20.03 4.64 16.80
N PHE A 328 -19.89 5.51 15.79
CA PHE A 328 -20.97 5.92 14.88
C PHE A 328 -21.67 4.71 14.25
N SER A 329 -20.91 3.79 13.64
CA SER A 329 -21.47 2.62 12.97
C SER A 329 -22.15 1.66 13.96
N SER A 330 -21.57 1.50 15.16
CA SER A 330 -22.12 0.63 16.20
C SER A 330 -23.39 1.18 16.84
N LEU A 331 -23.43 2.49 17.08
CA LEU A 331 -24.65 3.15 17.61
C LEU A 331 -25.80 3.06 16.60
N LEU A 332 -25.55 3.38 15.33
CA LEU A 332 -26.59 3.31 14.30
C LEU A 332 -27.14 1.90 14.13
N GLN A 333 -26.31 0.89 14.05
CA GLN A 333 -26.74 -0.48 13.78
C GLN A 333 -27.19 -1.22 15.06
N GLY A 334 -26.42 -1.07 16.14
CA GLY A 334 -26.65 -1.81 17.39
C GLY A 334 -27.72 -1.20 18.26
N GLU A 335 -27.66 0.10 18.54
CA GLU A 335 -28.58 0.79 19.44
C GLU A 335 -29.84 1.28 18.70
N LEU A 336 -29.67 1.86 17.52
CA LEU A 336 -30.76 2.50 16.76
C LEU A 336 -31.41 1.60 15.71
N GLY A 337 -30.85 0.40 15.46
CA GLY A 337 -31.43 -0.59 14.55
C GLY A 337 -31.37 -0.21 13.06
N ILE A 338 -30.55 0.75 12.69
CA ILE A 338 -30.43 1.22 11.30
C ILE A 338 -29.75 0.15 10.44
N GLY A 339 -30.35 -0.16 9.30
CA GLY A 339 -29.84 -1.18 8.39
C GLY A 339 -28.43 -0.91 7.86
N ALA A 340 -27.61 -1.96 7.77
CA ALA A 340 -26.20 -1.87 7.37
C ALA A 340 -26.00 -1.18 6.01
N VAL A 341 -26.93 -1.30 5.07
CA VAL A 341 -26.87 -0.63 3.74
C VAL A 341 -26.93 0.89 3.89
N VAL A 342 -27.80 1.41 4.77
CA VAL A 342 -27.90 2.84 5.03
C VAL A 342 -26.59 3.36 5.65
N VAL A 343 -26.07 2.64 6.66
CA VAL A 343 -24.80 2.99 7.30
C VAL A 343 -23.62 2.88 6.30
N GLN A 344 -23.67 1.94 5.36
CA GLN A 344 -22.69 1.84 4.28
C GLN A 344 -22.72 3.09 3.39
N GLY A 345 -23.91 3.53 3.00
CA GLY A 345 -24.09 4.75 2.21
C GLY A 345 -23.53 5.99 2.89
N MET A 346 -23.70 6.11 4.22
CA MET A 346 -23.17 7.25 5.00
C MET A 346 -21.66 7.15 5.24
N THR A 347 -21.12 5.96 5.44
CA THR A 347 -19.71 5.77 5.79
C THR A 347 -18.83 5.49 4.59
N GLY A 348 -19.39 5.07 3.44
CA GLY A 348 -18.63 4.69 2.25
C GLY A 348 -17.73 3.46 2.45
N HIS A 349 -18.19 2.47 3.22
CA HIS A 349 -17.50 1.18 3.28
C HIS A 349 -17.60 0.45 1.94
N SER A 350 -16.48 -0.06 1.45
CA SER A 350 -16.42 -0.76 0.16
C SER A 350 -17.16 -2.10 0.15
N SER A 351 -17.47 -2.65 1.32
CA SER A 351 -18.12 -3.96 1.47
C SER A 351 -19.02 -3.96 2.70
N LEU A 352 -20.20 -4.59 2.57
CA LEU A 352 -21.14 -4.83 3.69
C LEU A 352 -20.53 -5.71 4.77
N SER A 353 -19.61 -6.62 4.42
CA SER A 353 -18.95 -7.49 5.39
C SER A 353 -18.16 -6.70 6.45
N MET A 354 -17.70 -5.49 6.12
CA MET A 354 -17.03 -4.61 7.08
C MET A 354 -18.00 -4.05 8.14
N LEU A 355 -19.30 -4.01 7.85
CA LEU A 355 -20.34 -3.53 8.75
C LEU A 355 -21.07 -4.66 9.49
N GLN A 356 -20.99 -5.90 9.00
CA GLN A 356 -21.62 -7.06 9.62
C GLN A 356 -21.18 -7.27 11.08
N LYS A 357 -19.96 -6.89 11.42
CA LYS A 357 -19.44 -6.97 12.79
C LYS A 357 -20.16 -6.04 13.79
N TYR A 358 -20.88 -5.01 13.29
CA TYR A 358 -21.71 -4.11 14.12
C TYR A 358 -23.20 -4.52 14.12
N SER A 359 -23.61 -5.44 13.26
CA SER A 359 -24.98 -5.93 13.14
C SER A 359 -25.29 -6.98 14.23
N HIS A 360 -25.13 -6.63 15.49
CA HIS A 360 -25.66 -7.47 16.55
C HIS A 360 -27.18 -7.30 16.59
N THR A 361 -27.89 -8.03 15.75
CA THR A 361 -29.35 -8.11 15.77
C THR A 361 -29.79 -8.85 17.04
N GLY A 362 -29.74 -8.17 18.17
CA GLY A 362 -30.32 -8.65 19.42
C GLY A 362 -31.83 -8.90 19.27
N MET A 363 -32.39 -9.76 20.12
CA MET A 363 -33.83 -10.03 20.12
C MET A 363 -34.69 -8.76 20.28
N GLY A 364 -34.14 -7.70 20.90
CA GLY A 364 -34.78 -6.38 20.99
C GLY A 364 -35.05 -5.78 19.63
N ASN A 365 -34.05 -5.66 18.74
CA ASN A 365 -34.25 -5.10 17.41
C ASN A 365 -35.18 -5.95 16.53
N LYS A 366 -35.16 -7.28 16.69
CA LYS A 366 -36.11 -8.18 16.01
C LYS A 366 -37.55 -7.94 16.47
N ARG A 367 -37.78 -7.78 17.79
CA ARG A 367 -39.10 -7.46 18.33
C ARG A 367 -39.60 -6.11 17.84
N THR A 368 -38.75 -5.06 17.85
CA THR A 368 -39.13 -3.73 17.35
C THR A 368 -39.52 -3.79 15.88
N ALA A 369 -38.74 -4.52 15.04
CA ALA A 369 -39.08 -4.69 13.63
C ALA A 369 -40.41 -5.40 13.40
N ILE A 370 -40.71 -6.46 14.17
CA ILE A 370 -41.99 -7.17 14.08
C ILE A 370 -43.16 -6.29 14.59
N GLN A 371 -42.96 -5.53 15.68
CA GLN A 371 -43.96 -4.59 16.18
C GLN A 371 -44.26 -3.48 15.15
N ALA A 372 -43.24 -2.95 14.48
CA ALA A 372 -43.45 -1.96 13.43
C ALA A 372 -44.25 -2.54 12.25
N LEU A 373 -43.91 -3.79 11.85
CA LEU A 373 -44.64 -4.49 10.78
C LEU A 373 -46.12 -4.75 11.19
N ASP A 374 -46.32 -5.22 12.42
CA ASP A 374 -47.67 -5.46 12.95
C ASP A 374 -48.53 -4.17 12.95
N SER A 375 -47.96 -3.07 13.41
CA SER A 375 -48.59 -1.74 13.36
C SER A 375 -48.93 -1.30 11.95
N TYR A 376 -48.01 -1.54 10.98
CA TYR A 376 -48.26 -1.22 9.57
C TYR A 376 -49.40 -2.03 8.98
N VAL A 377 -49.42 -3.35 9.22
CA VAL A 377 -50.46 -4.26 8.75
C VAL A 377 -51.81 -3.89 9.37
N SER A 378 -51.88 -3.62 10.68
CA SER A 378 -53.08 -3.24 11.40
C SER A 378 -53.68 -1.91 10.88
N ASN A 379 -52.82 -0.89 10.69
CA ASN A 379 -53.22 0.41 10.14
C ASN A 379 -53.69 0.30 8.69
N THR A 380 -53.09 -0.56 7.88
CA THR A 380 -53.49 -0.81 6.49
C THR A 380 -54.87 -1.46 6.45
N ARG A 381 -55.12 -2.45 7.33
CA ARG A 381 -56.41 -3.10 7.45
C ARG A 381 -57.53 -2.12 7.84
N GLN A 382 -57.26 -1.19 8.78
CA GLN A 382 -58.23 -0.14 9.14
C GLN A 382 -58.55 0.79 7.98
N LYS A 383 -57.52 1.23 7.22
CA LYS A 383 -57.72 2.11 6.04
C LYS A 383 -58.55 1.44 4.94
N VAL A 384 -58.31 0.15 4.67
CA VAL A 384 -59.05 -0.63 3.67
C VAL A 384 -60.50 -0.81 4.11
N ASN A 385 -60.75 -1.13 5.39
CA ASN A 385 -62.10 -1.28 5.92
C ASN A 385 -62.91 0.05 5.90
N LEU A 386 -62.24 1.19 6.19
CA LEU A 386 -62.87 2.52 6.08
C LEU A 386 -63.20 2.89 4.62
N ALA A 387 -62.35 2.53 3.66
CA ALA A 387 -62.59 2.77 2.24
C ALA A 387 -63.67 1.88 1.62
N MET A 388 -63.93 0.69 2.20
CA MET A 388 -65.04 -0.20 1.77
C MET A 388 -66.40 0.13 2.45
N ALA A 389 -66.35 0.96 3.49
CA ALA A 389 -67.58 1.39 4.21
C ALA A 389 -68.11 2.73 3.71
N GLN A 390 -67.48 3.38 2.76
CA GLN A 390 -67.93 4.54 2.00
C GLN A 390 -68.47 4.12 0.60
#